data_406d8c8aa28da73f5f8799761ac42409
#
_entry.id   406d8c8aa28da73f5f8799761ac42409
#
_cell.length_a   1.000
_cell.length_b   1.000
_cell.length_c   1.000
_cell.angle_alpha   90.00
_cell.angle_beta   90.00
_cell.angle_gamma   90.00
#
_symmetry.space_group_name_H-M   'P 1'
#
loop_
_entity.id
_entity.type
_entity.pdbx_description
1 polymer ?
#
loop_
_entity_poly.entity_id
_entity_poly.type
_entity_poly.pdbx_seq_one_letter_code
_entity_poly.pdbx_strand_id
1 'polypeptide(L)'
;MDRRYFASLIYRLTLAVLAMMLSVRAVYALDGDVESWCIAGLLGLSAAALQVRPMLIPNPGKASTVLSPAAAFFLAGLFLVPAGPLVTAIAFATALSGLLNATRPHKVLLQLSISVLTFGACSYYMQLGPKAGDPVVPPPELVAMEVLLAGTVLIAQLVLRSIAVRLERGHEAPHWGAFQPHAIVEALYCLALSVPISMMARIHLGLLAVVYVYVGFTWWFIERYRKHMRAMTEEPESVEEQRRWVA
;
A
#
# COMPACT_ATOMS: atom_id res chain seq x y z
N MET A 1 1.61 -17.71 30.22
CA MET A 1 1.51 -17.25 28.83
C MET A 1 0.57 -16.05 28.80
N ASP A 2 1.01 -14.89 28.35
CA ASP A 2 0.23 -13.65 28.44
C ASP A 2 -1.02 -13.76 27.54
N ARG A 3 -2.21 -13.47 28.11
CA ARG A 3 -3.51 -13.51 27.39
C ARG A 3 -3.46 -12.67 26.09
N ARG A 4 -2.69 -11.60 26.11
CA ARG A 4 -2.52 -10.70 24.95
C ARG A 4 -1.73 -11.35 23.82
N TYR A 5 -0.66 -12.05 24.14
CA TYR A 5 0.12 -12.79 23.16
C TYR A 5 -0.74 -13.85 22.46
N PHE A 6 -1.56 -14.56 23.22
CA PHE A 6 -2.46 -15.56 22.71
C PHE A 6 -3.53 -14.95 21.79
N ALA A 7 -4.15 -13.83 22.18
CA ALA A 7 -5.14 -13.14 21.34
C ALA A 7 -4.52 -12.61 20.04
N SER A 8 -3.31 -12.02 20.08
CA SER A 8 -2.58 -11.58 18.91
C SER A 8 -2.23 -12.74 17.97
N LEU A 9 -1.82 -13.87 18.52
CA LEU A 9 -1.51 -15.07 17.74
C LEU A 9 -2.77 -15.62 17.04
N ILE A 10 -3.88 -15.76 17.76
CA ILE A 10 -5.15 -16.22 17.17
C ILE A 10 -5.59 -15.29 16.05
N TYR A 11 -5.56 -13.97 16.28
CA TYR A 11 -5.93 -12.99 15.27
C TYR A 11 -5.10 -13.14 13.98
N ARG A 12 -3.78 -13.25 14.11
CA ARG A 12 -2.88 -13.44 12.96
C ARG A 12 -3.14 -14.75 12.22
N LEU A 13 -3.34 -15.84 12.95
CA LEU A 13 -3.65 -17.13 12.36
C LEU A 13 -5.00 -17.10 11.63
N THR A 14 -6.02 -16.50 12.22
CA THR A 14 -7.33 -16.35 11.58
C THR A 14 -7.21 -15.57 10.27
N LEU A 15 -6.52 -14.43 10.27
CA LEU A 15 -6.29 -13.65 9.04
C LEU A 15 -5.50 -14.46 8.00
N ALA A 16 -4.47 -15.19 8.42
CA ALA A 16 -3.67 -16.00 7.51
C ALA A 16 -4.47 -17.14 6.87
N VAL A 17 -5.32 -17.82 7.65
CA VAL A 17 -6.20 -18.89 7.14
C VAL A 17 -7.22 -18.33 6.15
N LEU A 18 -7.88 -17.21 6.49
CA LEU A 18 -8.83 -16.57 5.58
C LEU A 18 -8.18 -16.07 4.30
N ALA A 19 -6.99 -15.46 4.40
CA ALA A 19 -6.22 -15.01 3.23
C ALA A 19 -5.80 -16.20 2.36
N MET A 20 -5.37 -17.31 2.98
CA MET A 20 -5.01 -18.53 2.26
C MET A 20 -6.23 -19.12 1.52
N MET A 21 -7.39 -19.20 2.18
CA MET A 21 -8.64 -19.68 1.54
C MET A 21 -9.01 -18.82 0.33
N LEU A 22 -8.90 -17.49 0.46
CA LEU A 22 -9.18 -16.56 -0.61
C LEU A 22 -8.17 -16.71 -1.77
N SER A 23 -6.88 -16.87 -1.45
CA SER A 23 -5.82 -17.08 -2.44
C SER A 23 -6.01 -18.38 -3.21
N VAL A 24 -6.32 -19.47 -2.51
CA VAL A 24 -6.61 -20.77 -3.13
C VAL A 24 -7.78 -20.64 -4.09
N ARG A 25 -8.88 -20.02 -3.65
CA ARG A 25 -10.04 -19.76 -4.51
C ARG A 25 -9.68 -18.91 -5.71
N ALA A 26 -8.87 -17.87 -5.53
CA ALA A 26 -8.43 -16.98 -6.62
C ALA A 26 -7.59 -17.72 -7.67
N VAL A 27 -6.68 -18.59 -7.22
CA VAL A 27 -5.84 -19.40 -8.10
C VAL A 27 -6.66 -20.46 -8.84
N TYR A 28 -7.61 -21.10 -8.17
CA TYR A 28 -8.47 -22.10 -8.82
C TYR A 28 -9.46 -21.51 -9.83
N ALA A 29 -9.87 -20.26 -9.63
CA ALA A 29 -10.74 -19.59 -10.59
C ALA A 29 -10.02 -19.29 -11.92
N LEU A 30 -8.65 -19.22 -11.94
CA LEU A 30 -7.76 -19.01 -13.10
C LEU A 30 -8.35 -18.07 -14.18
N ASP A 31 -9.21 -17.14 -13.75
CA ASP A 31 -9.90 -16.19 -14.59
C ASP A 31 -8.90 -15.08 -14.97
N GLY A 32 -8.37 -15.17 -16.16
CA GLY A 32 -7.49 -14.11 -16.68
C GLY A 32 -6.82 -14.55 -17.96
N ASP A 33 -6.91 -13.71 -18.96
CA ASP A 33 -6.12 -13.80 -20.17
C ASP A 33 -4.66 -13.40 -19.90
N VAL A 34 -3.80 -13.63 -20.89
CA VAL A 34 -2.36 -13.29 -20.78
C VAL A 34 -2.16 -11.81 -20.51
N GLU A 35 -3.02 -10.96 -21.06
CA GLU A 35 -2.95 -9.50 -20.85
C GLU A 35 -3.20 -9.13 -19.40
N SER A 36 -4.23 -9.67 -18.78
CA SER A 36 -4.53 -9.47 -17.33
C SER A 36 -3.37 -9.90 -16.45
N TRP A 37 -2.70 -11.02 -16.74
CA TRP A 37 -1.52 -11.47 -16.02
C TRP A 37 -0.32 -10.54 -16.20
N CYS A 38 -0.11 -10.02 -17.42
CA CYS A 38 0.94 -9.03 -17.69
C CYS A 38 0.69 -7.72 -16.94
N ILE A 39 -0.55 -7.21 -16.94
CA ILE A 39 -0.94 -6.01 -16.21
C ILE A 39 -0.73 -6.21 -14.71
N ALA A 40 -1.23 -7.33 -14.16
CA ALA A 40 -1.07 -7.65 -12.74
C ALA A 40 0.42 -7.76 -12.35
N GLY A 41 1.23 -8.39 -13.19
CA GLY A 41 2.68 -8.49 -12.98
C GLY A 41 3.35 -7.13 -12.95
N LEU A 42 3.03 -6.24 -13.89
CA LEU A 42 3.55 -4.88 -13.94
C LEU A 42 3.16 -4.06 -12.70
N LEU A 43 1.89 -4.09 -12.32
CA LEU A 43 1.39 -3.40 -11.12
C LEU A 43 2.01 -3.97 -9.85
N GLY A 44 2.14 -5.30 -9.76
CA GLY A 44 2.76 -5.98 -8.62
C GLY A 44 4.25 -5.64 -8.47
N LEU A 45 5.02 -5.64 -9.55
CA LEU A 45 6.44 -5.23 -9.53
C LEU A 45 6.59 -3.77 -9.12
N SER A 46 5.73 -2.89 -9.63
CA SER A 46 5.71 -1.47 -9.26
C SER A 46 5.43 -1.26 -7.78
N ALA A 47 4.41 -1.96 -7.27
CA ALA A 47 4.08 -1.94 -5.84
C ALA A 47 5.24 -2.48 -5.00
N ALA A 48 5.89 -3.57 -5.41
CA ALA A 48 7.05 -4.14 -4.71
C ALA A 48 8.21 -3.14 -4.65
N ALA A 49 8.56 -2.49 -5.78
CA ALA A 49 9.62 -1.49 -5.84
C ALA A 49 9.38 -0.32 -4.86
N LEU A 50 8.13 0.16 -4.78
CA LEU A 50 7.74 1.24 -3.87
C LEU A 50 7.66 0.80 -2.40
N GLN A 51 7.38 -0.47 -2.13
CA GLN A 51 7.46 -1.02 -0.78
C GLN A 51 8.91 -1.21 -0.31
N VAL A 52 9.81 -1.55 -1.22
CA VAL A 52 11.25 -1.70 -0.92
C VAL A 52 11.90 -0.35 -0.66
N ARG A 53 11.51 0.68 -1.40
CA ARG A 53 12.02 2.04 -1.25
C ARG A 53 10.89 3.04 -1.02
N PRO A 54 10.28 3.06 0.18
CA PRO A 54 9.22 3.99 0.49
C PRO A 54 9.74 5.43 0.54
N MET A 55 8.85 6.38 0.28
CA MET A 55 9.14 7.79 0.40
C MET A 55 9.19 8.16 1.89
N LEU A 56 10.27 8.81 2.33
CA LEU A 56 10.44 9.26 3.71
C LEU A 56 10.21 10.76 3.77
N ILE A 57 9.06 11.18 4.29
CA ILE A 57 8.73 12.59 4.47
C ILE A 57 9.36 13.06 5.79
N PRO A 58 10.28 14.04 5.75
CA PRO A 58 10.89 14.58 6.97
C PRO A 58 9.83 15.30 7.80
N ASN A 59 9.83 15.05 9.10
CA ASN A 59 8.94 15.72 10.03
C ASN A 59 9.82 16.44 11.09
N PRO A 60 9.87 17.78 11.10
CA PRO A 60 10.72 18.53 12.03
C PRO A 60 10.42 18.12 13.48
N GLY A 61 11.46 17.69 14.22
CA GLY A 61 11.35 17.29 15.62
C GLY A 61 10.63 15.94 15.88
N LYS A 62 10.31 15.16 14.85
CA LYS A 62 9.68 13.83 14.96
C LYS A 62 10.33 12.83 14.00
N ALA A 63 10.04 11.55 14.22
CA ALA A 63 10.45 10.50 13.28
C ALA A 63 9.86 10.76 11.88
N SER A 64 10.66 10.53 10.83
CA SER A 64 10.22 10.66 9.44
C SER A 64 8.99 9.79 9.18
N THR A 65 8.03 10.35 8.47
CA THR A 65 6.82 9.64 8.06
C THR A 65 7.11 8.81 6.81
N VAL A 66 6.72 7.55 6.84
CA VAL A 66 6.84 6.65 5.69
C VAL A 66 5.60 6.79 4.82
N LEU A 67 5.77 7.13 3.54
CA LEU A 67 4.71 7.15 2.54
C LEU A 67 5.02 6.09 1.49
N SER A 68 4.14 5.10 1.34
CA SER A 68 4.27 4.07 0.31
C SER A 68 3.07 4.08 -0.63
N PRO A 69 3.21 4.59 -1.86
CA PRO A 69 2.12 4.59 -2.83
C PRO A 69 1.82 3.21 -3.43
N ALA A 70 2.42 2.14 -2.90
CA ALA A 70 2.21 0.77 -3.39
C ALA A 70 0.73 0.35 -3.42
N ALA A 71 -0.05 0.78 -2.42
CA ALA A 71 -1.48 0.50 -2.37
C ALA A 71 -2.25 1.10 -3.56
N ALA A 72 -1.77 2.19 -4.16
CA ALA A 72 -2.40 2.79 -5.34
C ALA A 72 -2.38 1.85 -6.54
N PHE A 73 -1.28 1.09 -6.72
CA PHE A 73 -1.17 0.11 -7.81
C PHE A 73 -2.08 -1.10 -7.58
N PHE A 74 -2.25 -1.53 -6.32
CA PHE A 74 -3.20 -2.59 -5.99
C PHE A 74 -4.65 -2.13 -6.16
N LEU A 75 -4.96 -0.88 -5.77
CA LEU A 75 -6.28 -0.29 -6.01
C LEU A 75 -6.59 -0.18 -7.51
N ALA A 76 -5.64 0.29 -8.31
CA ALA A 76 -5.81 0.31 -9.77
C ALA A 76 -6.01 -1.11 -10.32
N GLY A 77 -5.30 -2.09 -9.79
CA GLY A 77 -5.46 -3.50 -10.16
C GLY A 77 -6.86 -4.04 -9.89
N LEU A 78 -7.57 -3.55 -8.86
CA LEU A 78 -8.98 -3.93 -8.60
C LEU A 78 -9.89 -3.65 -9.80
N PHE A 79 -9.59 -2.59 -10.57
CA PHE A 79 -10.42 -2.12 -11.67
C PHE A 79 -9.94 -2.61 -13.04
N LEU A 80 -8.72 -3.16 -13.11
CA LEU A 80 -8.07 -3.53 -14.36
C LEU A 80 -8.00 -5.04 -14.59
N VAL A 81 -7.90 -5.83 -13.51
CA VAL A 81 -7.60 -7.25 -13.64
C VAL A 81 -8.52 -8.11 -12.75
N PRO A 82 -8.77 -9.36 -13.15
CA PRO A 82 -9.53 -10.32 -12.35
C PRO A 82 -8.85 -10.63 -11.00
N ALA A 83 -9.61 -11.22 -10.08
CA ALA A 83 -9.15 -11.51 -8.71
C ALA A 83 -7.92 -12.43 -8.66
N GLY A 84 -7.83 -13.44 -9.54
CA GLY A 84 -6.72 -14.38 -9.56
C GLY A 84 -5.36 -13.71 -9.79
N PRO A 85 -5.16 -13.01 -10.93
CA PRO A 85 -3.95 -12.26 -11.20
C PRO A 85 -3.64 -11.20 -10.14
N LEU A 86 -4.68 -10.46 -9.66
CA LEU A 86 -4.49 -9.43 -8.64
C LEU A 86 -3.97 -9.99 -7.32
N VAL A 87 -4.61 -11.02 -6.78
CA VAL A 87 -4.22 -11.64 -5.50
C VAL A 87 -2.80 -12.20 -5.59
N THR A 88 -2.46 -12.81 -6.72
CA THR A 88 -1.11 -13.33 -6.98
C THR A 88 -0.08 -12.20 -7.02
N ALA A 89 -0.38 -11.08 -7.71
CA ALA A 89 0.49 -9.91 -7.75
C ALA A 89 0.71 -9.28 -6.37
N ILE A 90 -0.34 -9.17 -5.54
CA ILE A 90 -0.27 -8.68 -4.16
C ILE A 90 0.61 -9.59 -3.31
N ALA A 91 0.38 -10.92 -3.41
CA ALA A 91 1.14 -11.89 -2.65
C ALA A 91 2.64 -11.83 -3.01
N PHE A 92 2.94 -11.83 -4.30
CA PHE A 92 4.30 -11.71 -4.81
C PHE A 92 4.97 -10.40 -4.37
N ALA A 93 4.33 -9.25 -4.58
CA ALA A 93 4.87 -7.95 -4.23
C ALA A 93 5.16 -7.84 -2.72
N THR A 94 4.24 -8.30 -1.88
CA THR A 94 4.39 -8.23 -0.41
C THR A 94 5.47 -9.19 0.08
N ALA A 95 5.55 -10.40 -0.47
CA ALA A 95 6.59 -11.37 -0.14
C ALA A 95 7.97 -10.86 -0.56
N LEU A 96 8.11 -10.38 -1.80
CA LEU A 96 9.35 -9.86 -2.35
C LEU A 96 9.85 -8.66 -1.54
N SER A 97 8.98 -7.69 -1.26
CA SER A 97 9.35 -6.52 -0.44
C SER A 97 9.74 -6.91 0.98
N GLY A 98 9.06 -7.89 1.57
CA GLY A 98 9.38 -8.43 2.89
C GLY A 98 10.77 -9.09 2.94
N LEU A 99 11.11 -9.85 1.91
CA LEU A 99 12.43 -10.48 1.77
C LEU A 99 13.53 -9.42 1.60
N LEU A 100 13.35 -8.47 0.68
CA LEU A 100 14.36 -7.46 0.38
C LEU A 100 14.60 -6.49 1.55
N ASN A 101 13.56 -6.21 2.34
CA ASN A 101 13.67 -5.36 3.53
C ASN A 101 14.08 -6.13 4.79
N ALA A 102 14.40 -7.41 4.70
CA ALA A 102 14.71 -8.29 5.83
C ALA A 102 13.66 -8.20 6.96
N THR A 103 12.39 -8.03 6.59
CA THR A 103 11.28 -7.88 7.54
C THR A 103 11.01 -9.22 8.23
N ARG A 104 10.70 -9.19 9.54
CA ARG A 104 10.39 -10.41 10.30
C ARG A 104 9.22 -11.16 9.66
N PRO A 105 9.32 -12.51 9.45
CA PRO A 105 8.34 -13.30 8.70
C PRO A 105 6.89 -13.12 9.18
N HIS A 106 6.67 -13.03 10.49
CA HIS A 106 5.34 -12.85 11.06
C HIS A 106 4.69 -11.49 10.69
N LYS A 107 5.51 -10.44 10.47
CA LYS A 107 5.02 -9.13 10.02
C LYS A 107 4.68 -9.16 8.53
N VAL A 108 5.51 -9.85 7.74
CA VAL A 108 5.24 -10.06 6.30
C VAL A 108 3.95 -10.84 6.13
N LEU A 109 3.77 -11.93 6.89
CA LEU A 109 2.55 -12.75 6.87
C LEU A 109 1.31 -11.93 7.25
N LEU A 110 1.39 -11.12 8.28
CA LEU A 110 0.28 -10.25 8.69
C LEU A 110 -0.07 -9.23 7.60
N GLN A 111 0.93 -8.56 7.03
CA GLN A 111 0.73 -7.57 5.96
C GLN A 111 0.16 -8.23 4.71
N LEU A 112 0.68 -9.39 4.32
CA LEU A 112 0.18 -10.20 3.23
C LEU A 112 -1.30 -10.56 3.45
N SER A 113 -1.62 -11.10 4.63
CA SER A 113 -2.98 -11.52 4.97
C SER A 113 -3.97 -10.35 4.90
N ILE A 114 -3.62 -9.20 5.46
CA ILE A 114 -4.47 -8.00 5.41
C ILE A 114 -4.66 -7.55 3.97
N SER A 115 -3.58 -7.47 3.18
CA SER A 115 -3.66 -7.01 1.78
C SER A 115 -4.48 -7.98 0.92
N VAL A 116 -4.25 -9.27 1.01
CA VAL A 116 -5.01 -10.28 0.26
C VAL A 116 -6.49 -10.26 0.65
N LEU A 117 -6.81 -10.17 1.94
CA LEU A 117 -8.22 -10.13 2.38
C LEU A 117 -8.94 -8.88 1.89
N THR A 118 -8.32 -7.71 2.02
CA THR A 118 -8.99 -6.45 1.66
C THR A 118 -9.13 -6.29 0.16
N PHE A 119 -8.04 -6.44 -0.59
CA PHE A 119 -8.08 -6.30 -2.06
C PHE A 119 -8.73 -7.51 -2.73
N GLY A 120 -8.42 -8.73 -2.28
CA GLY A 120 -8.97 -9.94 -2.87
C GLY A 120 -10.47 -10.05 -2.67
N ALA A 121 -11.00 -9.82 -1.45
CA ALA A 121 -12.43 -9.83 -1.21
C ALA A 121 -13.15 -8.78 -2.05
N CYS A 122 -12.56 -7.59 -2.16
CA CYS A 122 -13.10 -6.49 -2.96
C CYS A 122 -13.10 -6.84 -4.46
N SER A 123 -12.02 -7.45 -4.96
CA SER A 123 -11.94 -7.88 -6.36
C SER A 123 -13.02 -8.92 -6.71
N TYR A 124 -13.30 -9.86 -5.81
CA TYR A 124 -14.43 -10.79 -5.99
C TYR A 124 -15.77 -10.07 -6.05
N TYR A 125 -15.98 -9.09 -5.20
CA TYR A 125 -17.20 -8.28 -5.22
C TYR A 125 -17.34 -7.52 -6.53
N MET A 126 -16.26 -6.97 -7.08
CA MET A 126 -16.23 -6.27 -8.36
C MET A 126 -16.50 -7.18 -9.56
N GLN A 127 -16.11 -8.45 -9.51
CA GLN A 127 -16.43 -9.42 -10.57
C GLN A 127 -17.93 -9.70 -10.70
N LEU A 128 -18.72 -9.37 -9.69
CA LEU A 128 -20.18 -9.41 -9.73
C LEU A 128 -20.80 -8.18 -10.43
N GLY A 129 -20.00 -7.16 -10.67
CA GLY A 129 -20.38 -5.94 -11.38
C GLY A 129 -20.31 -6.06 -12.92
N PRO A 130 -20.60 -4.99 -13.66
CA PRO A 130 -20.57 -4.99 -15.12
C PRO A 130 -19.17 -5.35 -15.63
N LYS A 131 -19.14 -6.35 -16.52
CA LYS A 131 -17.89 -6.87 -17.12
C LYS A 131 -17.40 -5.97 -18.26
N ALA A 132 -16.09 -6.07 -18.50
CA ALA A 132 -15.36 -5.38 -19.55
C ALA A 132 -16.01 -5.49 -20.95
N GLY A 133 -16.34 -4.43 -21.46
CA GLY A 133 -16.98 -3.96 -22.68
C GLY A 133 -17.19 -2.48 -22.53
N ASP A 134 -16.69 -1.97 -21.41
CA ASP A 134 -16.94 -0.62 -20.92
C ASP A 134 -16.23 0.44 -21.75
N PRO A 135 -16.85 1.61 -21.94
CA PRO A 135 -16.27 2.68 -22.73
C PRO A 135 -14.89 3.07 -22.19
N VAL A 136 -13.99 3.43 -23.11
CA VAL A 136 -12.60 3.86 -22.80
C VAL A 136 -12.55 4.97 -21.75
N VAL A 137 -13.63 5.78 -21.68
CA VAL A 137 -13.83 6.78 -20.62
C VAL A 137 -14.99 6.31 -19.76
N PRO A 138 -14.74 5.90 -18.52
CA PRO A 138 -15.81 5.47 -17.62
C PRO A 138 -16.75 6.66 -17.31
N PRO A 139 -18.06 6.42 -17.24
CA PRO A 139 -19.00 7.45 -16.82
C PRO A 139 -18.69 7.91 -15.38
N PRO A 140 -19.01 9.16 -15.01
CA PRO A 140 -18.66 9.72 -13.70
C PRO A 140 -19.21 8.90 -12.53
N GLU A 141 -20.30 8.19 -12.72
CA GLU A 141 -20.91 7.28 -11.72
C GLU A 141 -20.00 6.08 -11.45
N LEU A 142 -19.38 5.52 -12.48
CA LEU A 142 -18.42 4.42 -12.34
C LEU A 142 -17.16 4.88 -11.60
N VAL A 143 -16.65 6.06 -11.92
CA VAL A 143 -15.50 6.66 -11.22
C VAL A 143 -15.83 6.91 -9.75
N ALA A 144 -17.02 7.42 -9.45
CA ALA A 144 -17.47 7.62 -8.08
C ALA A 144 -17.55 6.29 -7.31
N MET A 145 -18.07 5.24 -7.94
CA MET A 145 -18.10 3.90 -7.35
C MET A 145 -16.69 3.33 -7.12
N GLU A 146 -15.77 3.50 -8.07
CA GLU A 146 -14.37 3.12 -7.91
C GLU A 146 -13.72 3.83 -6.72
N VAL A 147 -13.93 5.14 -6.57
CA VAL A 147 -13.40 5.94 -5.47
C VAL A 147 -13.98 5.48 -4.13
N LEU A 148 -15.28 5.25 -4.03
CA LEU A 148 -15.93 4.75 -2.82
C LEU A 148 -15.40 3.38 -2.42
N LEU A 149 -15.25 2.48 -3.37
CA LEU A 149 -14.76 1.13 -3.14
C LEU A 149 -13.29 1.14 -2.71
N ALA A 150 -12.44 1.91 -3.39
CA ALA A 150 -11.05 2.11 -3.02
C ALA A 150 -10.93 2.69 -1.61
N GLY A 151 -11.75 3.68 -1.26
CA GLY A 151 -11.85 4.25 0.09
C GLY A 151 -12.22 3.19 1.13
N THR A 152 -13.20 2.35 0.82
CA THR A 152 -13.64 1.25 1.70
C THR A 152 -12.50 0.26 1.96
N VAL A 153 -11.75 -0.14 0.92
CA VAL A 153 -10.58 -1.03 1.04
C VAL A 153 -9.51 -0.43 1.95
N LEU A 154 -9.19 0.85 1.75
CA LEU A 154 -8.19 1.55 2.56
C LEU A 154 -8.63 1.66 4.03
N ILE A 155 -9.89 1.97 4.29
CA ILE A 155 -10.44 2.01 5.65
C ILE A 155 -10.36 0.61 6.29
N ALA A 156 -10.76 -0.43 5.56
CA ALA A 156 -10.67 -1.81 6.04
C ALA A 156 -9.22 -2.19 6.40
N GLN A 157 -8.24 -1.83 5.58
CA GLN A 157 -6.83 -2.03 5.89
C GLN A 157 -6.40 -1.31 7.16
N LEU A 158 -6.78 -0.05 7.33
CA LEU A 158 -6.46 0.74 8.51
C LEU A 158 -7.08 0.12 9.77
N VAL A 159 -8.32 -0.34 9.70
CA VAL A 159 -9.01 -1.01 10.82
C VAL A 159 -8.30 -2.30 11.21
N LEU A 160 -8.02 -3.18 10.24
CA LEU A 160 -7.34 -4.47 10.51
C LEU A 160 -5.94 -4.26 11.08
N ARG A 161 -5.17 -3.28 10.57
CA ARG A 161 -3.86 -2.91 11.12
C ARG A 161 -3.98 -2.34 12.55
N SER A 162 -5.00 -1.50 12.82
CA SER A 162 -5.26 -0.96 14.17
C SER A 162 -5.51 -2.07 15.18
N ILE A 163 -6.34 -3.05 14.81
CA ILE A 163 -6.63 -4.20 15.67
C ILE A 163 -5.36 -4.97 15.97
N ALA A 164 -4.52 -5.25 14.95
CA ALA A 164 -3.24 -5.93 15.13
C ALA A 164 -2.32 -5.19 16.12
N VAL A 165 -2.16 -3.87 15.94
CA VAL A 165 -1.32 -3.04 16.82
C VAL A 165 -1.85 -3.01 18.26
N ARG A 166 -3.17 -2.92 18.44
CA ARG A 166 -3.80 -2.96 19.78
C ARG A 166 -3.59 -4.29 20.48
N LEU A 167 -3.71 -5.40 19.76
CA LEU A 167 -3.49 -6.73 20.32
C LEU A 167 -2.01 -6.94 20.71
N GLU A 168 -1.08 -6.32 19.97
CA GLU A 168 0.36 -6.40 20.29
C GLU A 168 0.77 -5.52 21.46
N ARG A 169 0.34 -4.25 21.48
CA ARG A 169 0.80 -3.23 22.45
C ARG A 169 -0.14 -3.03 23.63
N GLY A 170 -1.37 -3.53 23.57
CA GLY A 170 -2.36 -3.38 24.63
C GLY A 170 -2.76 -1.92 24.86
N HIS A 171 -2.86 -1.51 26.14
CA HIS A 171 -3.25 -0.14 26.53
C HIS A 171 -2.21 0.94 26.18
N GLU A 172 -0.97 0.56 25.90
CA GLU A 172 0.09 1.49 25.47
C GLU A 172 -0.08 1.89 24.00
N ALA A 173 -0.94 1.20 23.25
CA ALA A 173 -1.26 1.62 21.89
C ALA A 173 -2.08 2.92 21.93
N PRO A 174 -1.68 3.96 21.19
CA PRO A 174 -2.50 5.18 21.08
C PRO A 174 -3.90 4.80 20.60
N HIS A 175 -4.94 5.44 21.15
CA HIS A 175 -6.35 5.12 20.85
C HIS A 175 -6.66 5.11 19.34
N TRP A 176 -5.88 5.85 18.55
CA TRP A 176 -6.01 6.01 17.10
C TRP A 176 -4.77 5.52 16.33
N GLY A 177 -4.07 4.51 16.83
CA GLY A 177 -2.73 4.11 16.36
C GLY A 177 -2.56 3.85 14.85
N ALA A 178 -3.62 3.48 14.12
CA ALA A 178 -3.58 3.36 12.67
C ALA A 178 -4.25 4.53 11.94
N PHE A 179 -5.03 5.36 12.64
CA PHE A 179 -5.63 6.59 12.11
C PHE A 179 -4.74 7.81 12.40
N GLN A 180 -3.43 7.61 12.45
CA GLN A 180 -2.51 8.74 12.57
C GLN A 180 -2.62 9.61 11.31
N PRO A 181 -2.44 10.94 11.42
CA PRO A 181 -2.59 11.87 10.29
C PRO A 181 -1.82 11.45 9.04
N HIS A 182 -0.62 10.87 9.22
CA HIS A 182 0.18 10.38 8.10
C HIS A 182 -0.45 9.19 7.38
N ALA A 183 -1.11 8.27 8.09
CA ALA A 183 -1.77 7.13 7.45
C ALA A 183 -3.00 7.57 6.64
N ILE A 184 -3.69 8.63 7.09
CA ILE A 184 -4.79 9.24 6.35
C ILE A 184 -4.25 9.92 5.08
N VAL A 185 -3.15 10.69 5.20
CA VAL A 185 -2.50 11.33 4.04
C VAL A 185 -2.03 10.27 3.03
N GLU A 186 -1.42 9.18 3.50
CA GLU A 186 -1.02 8.06 2.65
C GLU A 186 -2.23 7.44 1.93
N ALA A 187 -3.32 7.19 2.65
CA ALA A 187 -4.54 6.63 2.07
C ALA A 187 -5.15 7.56 1.01
N LEU A 188 -5.24 8.86 1.28
CA LEU A 188 -5.73 9.87 0.33
C LEU A 188 -4.81 9.97 -0.90
N TYR A 189 -3.50 9.93 -0.71
CA TYR A 189 -2.54 9.93 -1.81
C TYR A 189 -2.68 8.67 -2.68
N CYS A 190 -2.82 7.49 -2.07
CA CYS A 190 -3.04 6.24 -2.78
C CYS A 190 -4.36 6.27 -3.56
N LEU A 191 -5.42 6.79 -2.97
CA LEU A 191 -6.72 6.95 -3.62
C LEU A 191 -6.61 7.90 -4.83
N ALA A 192 -6.02 9.08 -4.65
CA ALA A 192 -5.84 10.06 -5.70
C ALA A 192 -4.96 9.55 -6.86
N LEU A 193 -4.00 8.67 -6.57
CA LEU A 193 -3.12 8.11 -7.58
C LEU A 193 -3.73 6.88 -8.29
N SER A 194 -4.58 6.10 -7.64
CA SER A 194 -5.17 4.88 -8.21
C SER A 194 -6.07 5.16 -9.40
N VAL A 195 -6.84 6.25 -9.37
CA VAL A 195 -7.76 6.65 -10.46
C VAL A 195 -6.99 6.97 -11.76
N PRO A 196 -5.97 7.86 -11.76
CA PRO A 196 -5.16 8.09 -12.96
C PRO A 196 -4.48 6.81 -13.48
N ILE A 197 -3.97 5.94 -12.59
CA ILE A 197 -3.34 4.67 -12.99
C ILE A 197 -4.35 3.82 -13.74
N SER A 198 -5.55 3.61 -13.19
CA SER A 198 -6.59 2.79 -13.81
C SER A 198 -7.06 3.37 -15.14
N MET A 199 -7.30 4.69 -15.21
CA MET A 199 -7.71 5.36 -16.44
C MET A 199 -6.65 5.27 -17.55
N MET A 200 -5.39 5.58 -17.23
CA MET A 200 -4.30 5.54 -18.20
C MET A 200 -4.06 4.13 -18.74
N ALA A 201 -4.12 3.13 -17.85
CA ALA A 201 -3.96 1.73 -18.26
C ALA A 201 -5.10 1.24 -19.17
N ARG A 202 -6.34 1.71 -18.98
CA ARG A 202 -7.49 1.41 -19.85
C ARG A 202 -7.33 2.01 -21.24
N ILE A 203 -6.76 3.22 -21.35
CA ILE A 203 -6.53 3.88 -22.63
C ILE A 203 -5.38 3.19 -23.39
N HIS A 204 -4.25 3.08 -22.73
CA HIS A 204 -3.07 2.41 -23.28
C HIS A 204 -2.02 2.15 -22.20
N LEU A 205 -1.54 0.92 -22.07
CA LEU A 205 -0.53 0.53 -21.07
C LEU A 205 0.72 1.42 -21.09
N GLY A 206 1.12 1.92 -22.26
CA GLY A 206 2.25 2.85 -22.39
C GLY A 206 2.07 4.17 -21.64
N LEU A 207 0.83 4.60 -21.38
CA LEU A 207 0.56 5.82 -20.59
C LEU A 207 0.91 5.64 -19.12
N LEU A 208 1.05 4.42 -18.62
CA LEU A 208 1.58 4.18 -17.28
C LEU A 208 3.00 4.74 -17.12
N ALA A 209 3.76 4.92 -18.19
CA ALA A 209 5.06 5.60 -18.16
C ALA A 209 4.94 7.01 -17.56
N VAL A 210 3.85 7.73 -17.84
CA VAL A 210 3.60 9.08 -17.27
C VAL A 210 3.43 8.99 -15.76
N VAL A 211 2.72 7.98 -15.27
CA VAL A 211 2.56 7.74 -13.82
C VAL A 211 3.90 7.43 -13.18
N TYR A 212 4.73 6.59 -13.80
CA TYR A 212 6.06 6.27 -13.27
C TYR A 212 6.97 7.49 -13.23
N VAL A 213 6.93 8.35 -14.26
CA VAL A 213 7.65 9.63 -14.26
C VAL A 213 7.17 10.51 -13.10
N TYR A 214 5.85 10.63 -12.91
CA TYR A 214 5.28 11.41 -11.81
C TYR A 214 5.68 10.87 -10.44
N VAL A 215 5.55 9.57 -10.21
CA VAL A 215 5.94 8.93 -8.94
C VAL A 215 7.44 9.05 -8.71
N GLY A 216 8.26 8.84 -9.75
CA GLY A 216 9.71 8.99 -9.68
C GLY A 216 10.13 10.42 -9.39
N PHE A 217 9.48 11.42 -10.01
CA PHE A 217 9.72 12.83 -9.74
C PHE A 217 9.32 13.21 -8.31
N THR A 218 8.17 12.74 -7.84
CA THR A 218 7.72 12.96 -6.46
C THR A 218 8.69 12.35 -5.47
N TRP A 219 9.16 11.13 -5.72
CA TRP A 219 10.17 10.48 -4.89
C TRP A 219 11.49 11.26 -4.88
N TRP A 220 11.99 11.68 -6.04
CA TRP A 220 13.21 12.48 -6.17
C TRP A 220 13.09 13.82 -5.43
N PHE A 221 11.94 14.51 -5.58
CA PHE A 221 11.69 15.78 -4.91
C PHE A 221 11.69 15.64 -3.39
N ILE A 222 11.01 14.64 -2.85
CA ILE A 222 10.96 14.35 -1.40
C ILE A 222 12.36 14.02 -0.89
N GLU A 223 13.13 13.21 -1.62
CA GLU A 223 14.50 12.85 -1.23
C GLU A 223 15.43 14.07 -1.22
N ARG A 224 15.30 14.95 -2.22
CA ARG A 224 16.05 16.20 -2.28
C ARG A 224 15.68 17.15 -1.14
N TYR A 225 14.39 17.28 -0.87
CA TYR A 225 13.88 18.07 0.26
C TYR A 225 14.41 17.54 1.59
N ARG A 226 14.40 16.23 1.77
CA ARG A 226 14.93 15.57 2.97
C ARG A 226 16.42 15.89 3.18
N LYS A 227 17.23 15.84 2.13
CA LYS A 227 18.66 16.18 2.20
C LYS A 227 18.86 17.63 2.59
N HIS A 228 18.07 18.53 2.02
CA HIS A 228 18.13 19.95 2.34
C HIS A 228 17.76 20.24 3.80
N MET A 229 16.70 19.61 4.29
CA MET A 229 16.27 19.75 5.69
C MET A 229 17.32 19.22 6.68
N ARG A 230 18.01 18.11 6.36
CA ARG A 230 19.10 17.59 7.19
C ARG A 230 20.28 18.57 7.23
N ALA A 231 20.70 19.09 6.09
CA ALA A 231 21.78 20.07 6.03
C ALA A 231 21.48 21.31 6.89
N MET A 232 20.23 21.81 6.86
CA MET A 232 19.82 22.94 7.72
C MET A 232 19.80 22.59 9.22
N THR A 233 19.58 21.33 9.59
CA THR A 233 19.53 20.92 10.99
C THR A 233 20.93 20.63 11.55
N GLU A 234 21.86 20.17 10.71
CA GLU A 234 23.24 19.86 11.09
C GLU A 234 24.14 21.13 11.15
N GLU A 235 23.79 22.18 10.39
CA GLU A 235 24.55 23.44 10.36
C GLU A 235 24.59 24.19 11.71
N PRO A 236 23.52 24.29 12.50
CA PRO A 236 23.55 24.99 13.80
C PRO A 236 24.40 24.28 14.86
N GLU A 237 24.49 22.95 14.86
CA GLU A 237 25.32 22.22 15.82
C GLU A 237 26.82 22.51 15.61
N SER A 238 27.26 22.57 14.34
CA SER A 238 28.65 22.89 14.01
C SER A 238 29.05 24.34 14.39
N VAL A 239 28.09 25.27 14.25
CA VAL A 239 28.33 26.71 14.63
C VAL A 239 28.32 26.87 16.14
N GLU A 240 27.49 26.14 16.86
CA GLU A 240 27.45 26.16 18.34
C GLU A 240 28.70 25.47 18.94
N GLU A 241 29.16 24.38 18.31
CA GLU A 241 30.40 23.71 18.68
C GLU A 241 31.62 24.59 18.41
N GLN A 242 31.67 25.27 17.27
CA GLN A 242 32.73 26.27 17.00
C GLN A 242 32.71 27.45 18.01
N ARG A 243 31.54 27.91 18.43
CA ARG A 243 31.44 28.96 19.46
C ARG A 243 31.95 28.49 20.82
N ARG A 244 31.78 27.22 21.18
CA ARG A 244 32.31 26.63 22.42
C ARG A 244 33.84 26.51 22.41
N TRP A 245 34.46 26.37 21.25
CA TRP A 245 35.93 26.30 21.14
C TRP A 245 36.60 27.68 21.11
N VAL A 246 35.84 28.76 20.91
CA VAL A 246 36.37 30.15 20.86
C VAL A 246 36.12 30.89 22.19
N ALA A 247 35.31 30.34 23.09
CA ALA A 247 35.06 30.86 24.45
C ALA A 247 35.91 30.16 25.50
#